data_c67a6b0685921d6eb166d04015abb5e2
#
_entry.id   c67a6b0685921d6eb166d04015abb5e2
#
_cell.length_a   1.000
_cell.length_b   1.000
_cell.length_c   1.000
_cell.angle_alpha   90.00
_cell.angle_beta   90.00
_cell.angle_gamma   90.00
#
_symmetry.space_group_name_H-M   'P 1'
#
loop_
_entity.id
_entity.type
_entity.pdbx_description
1 polymer ?
#
loop_
_entity_poly.entity_id
_entity_poly.type
_entity_poly.pdbx_seq_one_letter_code
_entity_poly.pdbx_strand_id
1 'polypeptide(L)'
;MMPELGSAGRSYVETQRLQHRVCGGISAFASFRGTPADCNVPVGYLTVSSKTLQRYAKDMMKVVKETVNEIRFDEKERFKELLNQIYVGKLNGITSNGHQLAMMAASSNLRPSARISELGSGMSGLLNLKQMLKKVARDNELKAVLEKLSDLYLSV
;
A
#
# COMPACT_ATOMS: atom_id res chain seq x y z
N MET A 1 3.63 0.33 2.02
CA MET A 1 3.73 -0.95 2.75
C MET A 1 4.53 -2.02 2.00
N MET A 2 4.14 -2.42 0.77
CA MET A 2 4.85 -3.51 0.04
C MET A 2 6.39 -3.39 0.09
N PRO A 3 7.00 -2.25 -0.28
CA PRO A 3 8.46 -2.14 -0.29
C PRO A 3 9.12 -2.12 1.09
N GLU A 4 8.35 -2.07 2.15
CA GLU A 4 8.81 -1.96 3.54
C GLU A 4 8.70 -3.27 4.32
N LEU A 5 8.22 -4.33 3.66
CA LEU A 5 8.18 -5.71 4.14
C LEU A 5 9.38 -6.50 3.62
N GLY A 6 9.63 -7.65 4.23
CA GLY A 6 10.65 -8.58 3.74
C GLY A 6 10.29 -9.16 2.38
N SER A 7 11.28 -9.56 1.60
CA SER A 7 11.09 -10.20 0.29
C SER A 7 12.19 -11.22 -0.02
N ALA A 8 11.88 -12.21 -0.86
CA ALA A 8 12.81 -13.25 -1.32
C ALA A 8 13.54 -13.96 -0.15
N GLY A 9 12.80 -14.34 0.88
CA GLY A 9 13.37 -15.02 2.07
C GLY A 9 14.15 -14.12 3.03
N ARG A 10 14.39 -12.84 2.68
CA ARG A 10 15.09 -11.86 3.52
C ARG A 10 14.11 -11.15 4.47
N SER A 11 14.61 -10.75 5.65
CA SER A 11 13.88 -9.88 6.57
C SER A 11 13.70 -8.48 5.98
N TYR A 12 12.76 -7.69 6.54
CA TYR A 12 12.56 -6.30 6.11
C TYR A 12 13.83 -5.46 6.24
N VAL A 13 14.65 -5.69 7.27
CA VAL A 13 15.91 -4.96 7.47
C VAL A 13 16.91 -5.24 6.36
N GLU A 14 17.07 -6.50 5.98
CA GLU A 14 17.97 -6.92 4.90
C GLU A 14 17.47 -6.42 3.54
N THR A 15 16.16 -6.50 3.31
CA THR A 15 15.52 -5.98 2.09
C THR A 15 15.75 -4.47 1.97
N GLN A 16 15.54 -3.70 3.02
CA GLN A 16 15.78 -2.26 3.01
C GLN A 16 17.26 -1.90 2.80
N ARG A 17 18.19 -2.61 3.45
CA ARG A 17 19.64 -2.41 3.23
C ARG A 17 20.00 -2.66 1.75
N LEU A 18 19.45 -3.72 1.15
CA LEU A 18 19.67 -4.02 -0.26
C LEU A 18 19.09 -2.91 -1.16
N GLN A 19 17.86 -2.46 -0.89
CA GLN A 19 17.24 -1.36 -1.61
C GLN A 19 18.10 -0.10 -1.55
N HIS A 20 18.54 0.32 -0.36
CA HIS A 20 19.39 1.52 -0.20
C HIS A 20 20.73 1.44 -0.90
N ARG A 21 21.29 0.23 -1.03
CA ARG A 21 22.56 0.02 -1.74
C ARG A 21 22.40 0.13 -3.26
N VAL A 22 21.26 -0.29 -3.79
CA VAL A 22 21.04 -0.49 -5.23
C VAL A 22 20.20 0.63 -5.85
N CYS A 23 19.28 1.21 -5.11
CA CYS A 23 18.35 2.22 -5.61
C CYS A 23 18.05 3.31 -4.58
N GLY A 24 17.48 4.42 -5.06
CA GLY A 24 17.05 5.54 -4.21
C GLY A 24 15.69 5.33 -3.54
N GLY A 25 15.30 4.06 -3.35
CA GLY A 25 14.03 3.65 -2.78
C GLY A 25 13.06 3.09 -3.83
N ILE A 26 12.12 2.27 -3.33
CA ILE A 26 11.01 1.71 -4.12
C ILE A 26 9.72 2.27 -3.54
N SER A 27 8.84 2.78 -4.38
CA SER A 27 7.50 3.21 -4.00
C SER A 27 6.45 2.39 -4.73
N ALA A 28 5.38 2.05 -4.03
CA ALA A 28 4.25 1.33 -4.60
C ALA A 28 2.95 2.00 -4.15
N PHE A 29 2.06 2.26 -5.09
CA PHE A 29 0.74 2.83 -4.80
C PHE A 29 -0.31 2.25 -5.74
N ALA A 30 -1.53 2.13 -5.21
CA ALA A 30 -2.70 1.72 -5.98
C ALA A 30 -3.51 2.95 -6.40
N SER A 31 -4.04 2.93 -7.61
CA SER A 31 -4.95 3.94 -8.13
C SER A 31 -6.11 3.27 -8.87
N PHE A 32 -7.27 3.93 -8.88
CA PHE A 32 -8.46 3.46 -9.56
C PHE A 32 -8.94 4.51 -10.54
N ARG A 33 -9.19 4.11 -11.78
CA ARG A 33 -9.64 5.00 -12.85
C ARG A 33 -10.79 4.34 -13.60
N GLY A 34 -11.68 5.16 -14.17
CA GLY A 34 -12.66 4.65 -15.13
C GLY A 34 -11.97 4.27 -16.45
N THR A 35 -12.57 3.33 -17.20
CA THR A 35 -12.09 3.02 -18.54
C THR A 35 -12.38 4.16 -19.51
N PRO A 36 -11.63 4.31 -20.61
CA PRO A 36 -11.95 5.31 -21.64
C PRO A 36 -13.32 5.10 -22.30
N ALA A 37 -13.78 3.86 -22.37
CA ALA A 37 -15.09 3.50 -22.96
C ALA A 37 -16.26 3.76 -22.00
N ASP A 38 -16.07 3.50 -20.69
CA ASP A 38 -17.09 3.69 -19.66
C ASP A 38 -16.44 4.12 -18.33
N CYS A 39 -16.69 5.34 -17.92
CA CYS A 39 -16.17 5.87 -16.66
C CYS A 39 -16.77 5.21 -15.40
N ASN A 40 -17.86 4.44 -15.54
CA ASN A 40 -18.48 3.70 -14.45
C ASN A 40 -17.83 2.33 -14.19
N VAL A 41 -16.97 1.86 -15.10
CA VAL A 41 -16.20 0.64 -14.91
C VAL A 41 -14.83 0.98 -14.34
N PRO A 42 -14.60 0.81 -13.01
CA PRO A 42 -13.32 1.13 -12.40
C PRO A 42 -12.29 0.04 -12.72
N VAL A 43 -11.09 0.47 -13.12
CA VAL A 43 -9.91 -0.39 -13.25
C VAL A 43 -8.88 0.01 -12.22
N GLY A 44 -8.36 -0.97 -11.51
CA GLY A 44 -7.30 -0.80 -10.52
C GLY A 44 -5.91 -0.92 -11.18
N TYR A 45 -5.01 -0.03 -10.80
CA TYR A 45 -3.61 -0.04 -11.22
C TYR A 45 -2.72 -0.09 -9.98
N LEU A 46 -1.80 -1.04 -9.94
CA LEU A 46 -0.69 -1.04 -9.01
C LEU A 46 0.53 -0.47 -9.73
N THR A 47 0.99 0.69 -9.28
CA THR A 47 2.18 1.33 -9.83
C THR A 47 3.35 1.14 -8.87
N VAL A 48 4.42 0.54 -9.36
CA VAL A 48 5.68 0.42 -8.65
C VAL A 48 6.72 1.25 -9.36
N SER A 49 7.39 2.13 -8.64
CA SER A 49 8.41 3.00 -9.21
C SER A 49 9.68 2.99 -8.35
N SER A 50 10.81 3.10 -9.02
CA SER A 50 12.12 3.19 -8.39
C SER A 50 13.04 4.04 -9.26
N LYS A 51 14.13 4.51 -8.67
CA LYS A 51 15.18 5.27 -9.36
C LYS A 51 16.56 4.76 -8.96
N THR A 52 17.46 4.71 -9.93
CA THR A 52 18.84 4.28 -9.67
C THR A 52 19.83 4.90 -10.67
N LEU A 53 21.10 4.74 -10.40
CA LEU A 53 22.15 5.05 -11.38
C LEU A 53 22.21 3.95 -12.45
N GLN A 54 22.50 4.31 -13.68
CA GLN A 54 22.56 3.38 -14.84
C GLN A 54 23.36 2.10 -14.56
N ARG A 55 24.49 2.21 -13.86
CA ARG A 55 25.35 1.08 -13.49
C ARG A 55 24.65 0.03 -12.60
N TYR A 56 23.61 0.41 -11.84
CA TYR A 56 22.86 -0.47 -10.98
C TYR A 56 21.47 -0.86 -11.51
N ALA A 57 21.16 -0.52 -12.78
CA ALA A 57 19.84 -0.74 -13.35
C ALA A 57 19.41 -2.21 -13.32
N LYS A 58 20.32 -3.15 -13.60
CA LYS A 58 20.02 -4.60 -13.55
C LYS A 58 19.70 -5.06 -12.12
N ASP A 59 20.49 -4.62 -11.16
CA ASP A 59 20.31 -4.99 -9.75
C ASP A 59 19.01 -4.38 -9.20
N MET A 60 18.70 -3.12 -9.55
CA MET A 60 17.44 -2.49 -9.21
C MET A 60 16.24 -3.28 -9.75
N MET A 61 16.26 -3.68 -11.03
CA MET A 61 15.17 -4.45 -11.62
C MET A 61 14.97 -5.80 -10.93
N LYS A 62 16.06 -6.45 -10.52
CA LYS A 62 15.98 -7.68 -9.72
C LYS A 62 15.30 -7.43 -8.38
N VAL A 63 15.72 -6.40 -7.64
CA VAL A 63 15.14 -6.05 -6.33
C VAL A 63 13.68 -5.64 -6.46
N VAL A 64 13.30 -4.88 -7.50
CA VAL A 64 11.90 -4.53 -7.78
C VAL A 64 11.08 -5.78 -8.05
N LYS A 65 11.57 -6.71 -8.89
CA LYS A 65 10.90 -7.98 -9.18
C LYS A 65 10.68 -8.81 -7.90
N GLU A 66 11.69 -8.95 -7.07
CA GLU A 66 11.61 -9.67 -5.79
C GLU A 66 10.62 -8.98 -4.83
N THR A 67 10.63 -7.64 -4.78
CA THR A 67 9.68 -6.85 -3.97
C THR A 67 8.24 -7.00 -4.45
N VAL A 68 8.01 -7.21 -5.75
CA VAL A 68 6.64 -7.36 -6.28
C VAL A 68 6.15 -8.79 -6.22
N ASN A 69 7.02 -9.80 -6.43
CA ASN A 69 6.59 -11.18 -6.61
C ASN A 69 6.81 -12.08 -5.37
N GLU A 70 7.65 -11.67 -4.43
CA GLU A 70 8.11 -12.53 -3.34
C GLU A 70 8.01 -11.83 -1.97
N ILE A 71 6.88 -11.14 -1.73
CA ILE A 71 6.64 -10.46 -0.45
C ILE A 71 6.42 -11.49 0.67
N ARG A 72 6.94 -11.17 1.85
CA ARG A 72 6.71 -11.93 3.07
C ARG A 72 5.66 -11.25 3.93
N PHE A 73 4.60 -11.98 4.27
CA PHE A 73 3.53 -11.53 5.17
C PHE A 73 3.65 -12.09 6.59
N ASP A 74 4.74 -12.76 6.92
CA ASP A 74 4.96 -13.41 8.22
C ASP A 74 5.52 -12.48 9.30
N GLU A 75 6.02 -11.30 8.93
CA GLU A 75 6.59 -10.31 9.85
C GLU A 75 5.49 -9.49 10.56
N LYS A 76 4.79 -10.12 11.52
CA LYS A 76 3.60 -9.58 12.19
C LYS A 76 3.82 -8.23 12.86
N GLU A 77 4.92 -8.11 13.62
CA GLU A 77 5.21 -6.88 14.36
C GLU A 77 5.53 -5.73 13.40
N ARG A 78 6.26 -6.00 12.33
CA ARG A 78 6.53 -5.01 11.29
C ARG A 78 5.24 -4.56 10.59
N PHE A 79 4.33 -5.48 10.34
CA PHE A 79 3.04 -5.16 9.74
C PHE A 79 2.19 -4.25 10.66
N LYS A 80 2.13 -4.54 11.97
CA LYS A 80 1.45 -3.70 12.96
C LYS A 80 2.05 -2.29 13.00
N GLU A 81 3.37 -2.21 13.02
CA GLU A 81 4.09 -0.92 13.01
C GLU A 81 3.74 -0.09 11.78
N LEU A 82 3.82 -0.67 10.58
CA LEU A 82 3.51 0.01 9.33
C LEU A 82 2.06 0.50 9.27
N LEU A 83 1.10 -0.32 9.70
CA LEU A 83 -0.30 0.10 9.79
C LEU A 83 -0.48 1.30 10.71
N ASN A 84 0.18 1.28 11.87
CA ASN A 84 0.11 2.39 12.82
C ASN A 84 0.76 3.66 12.25
N GLN A 85 1.91 3.55 11.59
CA GLN A 85 2.57 4.68 10.91
C GLN A 85 1.66 5.30 9.83
N ILE A 86 0.98 4.48 9.02
CA ILE A 86 0.03 4.95 8.01
C ILE A 86 -1.15 5.66 8.67
N TYR A 87 -1.69 5.11 9.75
CA TYR A 87 -2.81 5.73 10.48
C TYR A 87 -2.42 7.09 11.06
N VAL A 88 -1.29 7.17 11.75
CA VAL A 88 -0.79 8.42 12.34
C VAL A 88 -0.49 9.46 11.24
N GLY A 89 0.14 9.04 10.15
CA GLY A 89 0.40 9.92 9.00
C GLY A 89 -0.88 10.49 8.38
N LYS A 90 -1.91 9.65 8.18
CA LYS A 90 -3.23 10.11 7.71
C LYS A 90 -3.93 11.02 8.70
N LEU A 91 -3.86 10.71 9.99
CA LEU A 91 -4.46 11.52 11.06
C LEU A 91 -3.84 12.93 11.10
N ASN A 92 -2.52 13.01 11.07
CA ASN A 92 -1.78 14.28 11.03
C ASN A 92 -2.04 15.08 9.75
N GLY A 93 -2.34 14.39 8.64
CA GLY A 93 -2.67 15.02 7.37
C GLY A 93 -4.07 15.64 7.29
N ILE A 94 -4.97 15.41 8.26
CA ILE A 94 -6.36 15.93 8.18
C ILE A 94 -6.36 17.46 8.12
N THR A 95 -5.62 18.11 9.00
CA THR A 95 -5.59 19.59 9.09
C THR A 95 -5.01 20.24 7.85
N SER A 96 -3.99 19.63 7.24
CA SER A 96 -3.34 20.19 6.05
C SER A 96 -4.09 19.87 4.74
N ASN A 97 -4.86 18.77 4.70
CA ASN A 97 -5.52 18.27 3.49
C ASN A 97 -7.05 18.26 3.60
N GLY A 98 -7.64 19.06 4.51
CA GLY A 98 -9.08 19.07 4.75
C GLY A 98 -9.91 19.35 3.50
N HIS A 99 -9.48 20.26 2.64
CA HIS A 99 -10.15 20.57 1.37
C HIS A 99 -10.15 19.35 0.40
N GLN A 100 -9.06 18.60 0.31
CA GLN A 100 -8.99 17.41 -0.53
C GLN A 100 -9.90 16.30 0.01
N LEU A 101 -9.95 16.12 1.32
CA LEU A 101 -10.83 15.13 1.96
C LEU A 101 -12.30 15.50 1.74
N ALA A 102 -12.65 16.78 1.82
CA ALA A 102 -13.99 17.27 1.53
C ALA A 102 -14.38 17.03 0.06
N MET A 103 -13.47 17.32 -0.89
CA MET A 103 -13.68 17.04 -2.31
C MET A 103 -13.86 15.55 -2.60
N MET A 104 -13.06 14.67 -1.97
CA MET A 104 -13.20 13.22 -2.11
C MET A 104 -14.55 12.74 -1.58
N ALA A 105 -14.97 13.21 -0.41
CA ALA A 105 -16.27 12.89 0.16
C ALA A 105 -17.43 13.35 -0.73
N ALA A 106 -17.40 14.60 -1.22
CA ALA A 106 -18.41 15.15 -2.10
C ALA A 106 -18.51 14.41 -3.43
N SER A 107 -17.37 14.00 -4.02
CA SER A 107 -17.32 13.30 -5.31
C SER A 107 -17.61 11.79 -5.21
N SER A 108 -17.64 11.23 -4.01
CA SER A 108 -17.71 9.79 -3.79
C SER A 108 -18.95 9.10 -4.39
N ASN A 109 -20.06 9.84 -4.53
CA ASN A 109 -21.29 9.32 -5.11
C ASN A 109 -21.42 9.54 -6.62
N LEU A 110 -20.46 10.26 -7.24
CA LEU A 110 -20.53 10.59 -8.67
C LEU A 110 -20.05 9.43 -9.55
N ARG A 111 -19.08 8.64 -9.09
CA ARG A 111 -18.46 7.56 -9.88
C ARG A 111 -17.94 6.44 -8.97
N PRO A 112 -17.99 5.17 -9.42
CA PRO A 112 -17.46 4.04 -8.65
C PRO A 112 -15.97 4.19 -8.28
N SER A 113 -15.13 4.71 -9.19
CA SER A 113 -13.71 4.97 -8.89
C SER A 113 -13.50 6.00 -7.79
N ALA A 114 -14.33 7.05 -7.73
CA ALA A 114 -14.28 8.05 -6.67
C ALA A 114 -14.73 7.44 -5.32
N ARG A 115 -15.73 6.56 -5.35
CA ARG A 115 -16.17 5.83 -4.15
C ARG A 115 -15.07 4.93 -3.59
N ILE A 116 -14.38 4.18 -4.44
CA ILE A 116 -13.25 3.33 -4.03
C ILE A 116 -12.12 4.19 -3.44
N SER A 117 -11.82 5.33 -4.07
CA SER A 117 -10.80 6.27 -3.58
C SER A 117 -11.17 6.83 -2.20
N GLU A 118 -12.43 7.20 -1.98
CA GLU A 118 -12.91 7.66 -0.67
C GLU A 118 -12.79 6.56 0.41
N LEU A 119 -13.19 5.33 0.09
CA LEU A 119 -13.09 4.18 1.00
C LEU A 119 -11.63 3.81 1.35
N GLY A 120 -10.68 4.05 0.45
CA GLY A 120 -9.26 3.75 0.64
C GLY A 120 -8.45 4.90 1.25
N SER A 121 -8.69 6.13 0.78
CA SER A 121 -7.84 7.28 1.08
C SER A 121 -8.55 8.47 1.72
N GLY A 122 -9.87 8.54 1.66
CA GLY A 122 -10.68 9.59 2.27
C GLY A 122 -10.93 9.39 3.77
N MET A 123 -11.91 10.10 4.29
CA MET A 123 -12.32 10.01 5.70
C MET A 123 -12.85 8.62 6.06
N SER A 124 -13.62 8.00 5.17
CA SER A 124 -14.06 6.61 5.34
C SER A 124 -12.88 5.65 5.40
N GLY A 125 -11.85 5.87 4.59
CA GLY A 125 -10.60 5.10 4.62
C GLY A 125 -9.85 5.21 5.94
N LEU A 126 -9.84 6.40 6.56
CA LEU A 126 -9.25 6.60 7.88
C LEU A 126 -10.01 5.83 8.98
N LEU A 127 -11.35 5.86 8.94
CA LEU A 127 -12.21 5.12 9.87
C LEU A 127 -12.03 3.60 9.71
N ASN A 128 -11.97 3.12 8.47
CA ASN A 128 -11.71 1.71 8.17
C ASN A 128 -10.33 1.26 8.70
N LEU A 129 -9.31 2.10 8.51
CA LEU A 129 -7.97 1.82 9.02
C LEU A 129 -7.92 1.78 10.55
N LYS A 130 -8.64 2.69 11.23
CA LYS A 130 -8.80 2.67 12.68
C LYS A 130 -9.44 1.37 13.18
N GLN A 131 -10.49 0.90 12.49
CA GLN A 131 -11.13 -0.38 12.82
C GLN A 131 -10.19 -1.56 12.56
N MET A 132 -9.44 -1.53 11.46
CA MET A 132 -8.43 -2.55 11.14
C MET A 132 -7.34 -2.63 12.21
N LEU A 133 -6.82 -1.50 12.69
CA LEU A 133 -5.85 -1.45 13.78
C LEU A 133 -6.39 -2.10 15.06
N LYS A 134 -7.65 -1.86 15.42
CA LYS A 134 -8.28 -2.52 16.56
C LYS A 134 -8.38 -4.04 16.42
N LYS A 135 -8.62 -4.53 15.19
CA LYS A 135 -8.63 -5.97 14.88
C LYS A 135 -7.22 -6.56 14.96
N VAL A 136 -6.27 -5.91 14.31
CA VAL A 136 -4.86 -6.35 14.26
C VAL A 136 -4.18 -6.34 15.63
N ALA A 137 -4.70 -5.58 16.60
CA ALA A 137 -4.24 -5.67 17.99
C ALA A 137 -4.51 -7.03 18.64
N ARG A 138 -5.43 -7.85 18.09
CA ARG A 138 -5.72 -9.20 18.53
C ARG A 138 -4.98 -10.20 17.63
N ASP A 139 -4.10 -11.01 18.18
CA ASP A 139 -3.22 -11.89 17.40
C ASP A 139 -3.95 -12.89 16.49
N ASN A 140 -5.12 -13.38 16.91
CA ASN A 140 -5.92 -14.29 16.08
C ASN A 140 -6.50 -13.60 14.85
N GLU A 141 -6.96 -12.35 14.99
CA GLU A 141 -7.50 -11.56 13.88
C GLU A 141 -6.37 -11.09 12.94
N LEU A 142 -5.18 -10.83 13.48
CA LEU A 142 -4.00 -10.48 12.67
C LEU A 142 -3.63 -11.58 11.69
N LYS A 143 -3.60 -12.85 12.14
CA LYS A 143 -3.30 -13.98 11.25
C LYS A 143 -4.29 -14.03 10.08
N ALA A 144 -5.59 -13.95 10.37
CA ALA A 144 -6.63 -13.97 9.33
C ALA A 144 -6.50 -12.79 8.33
N VAL A 145 -6.08 -11.61 8.80
CA VAL A 145 -5.83 -10.45 7.92
C VAL A 145 -4.62 -10.69 7.02
N LEU A 146 -3.53 -11.24 7.57
CA LEU A 146 -2.31 -11.53 6.79
C LEU A 146 -2.54 -12.63 5.76
N GLU A 147 -3.24 -13.70 6.11
CA GLU A 147 -3.64 -14.77 5.18
C GLU A 147 -4.48 -14.20 4.03
N LYS A 148 -5.50 -13.42 4.35
CA LYS A 148 -6.33 -12.77 3.33
C LYS A 148 -5.55 -11.82 2.43
N LEU A 149 -4.57 -11.09 2.95
CA LEU A 149 -3.68 -10.24 2.14
C LEU A 149 -2.76 -11.08 1.25
N SER A 150 -2.25 -12.19 1.77
CA SER A 150 -1.45 -13.13 0.97
C SER A 150 -2.26 -13.72 -0.18
N ASP A 151 -3.50 -14.16 0.08
CA ASP A 151 -4.39 -14.70 -0.94
C ASP A 151 -4.73 -13.66 -2.02
N LEU A 152 -5.05 -12.44 -1.60
CA LEU A 152 -5.30 -11.33 -2.54
C LEU A 152 -4.06 -10.99 -3.38
N TYR A 153 -2.88 -11.02 -2.77
CA TYR A 153 -1.63 -10.78 -3.47
C TYR A 153 -1.32 -11.86 -4.52
N LEU A 154 -1.58 -13.13 -4.21
CA LEU A 154 -1.38 -14.25 -5.13
C LEU A 154 -2.43 -14.31 -6.26
N SER A 155 -3.54 -13.57 -6.12
CA SER A 155 -4.62 -13.52 -7.11
C SER A 155 -4.43 -12.43 -8.18
N VAL A 156 -3.42 -11.59 -8.04
CA VAL A 156 -3.07 -10.48 -8.95
C VAL A 156 -1.91 -10.85 -9.85
#